data_5881328666e72dd754a9bb270d2c5da9
#
_entry.id   5881328666e72dd754a9bb270d2c5da9
#
_cell.length_a   1.000
_cell.length_b   1.000
_cell.length_c   1.000
_cell.angle_alpha   90.00
_cell.angle_beta   90.00
_cell.angle_gamma   90.00
#
_symmetry.space_group_name_H-M   'P 1'
#
loop_
_entity.id
_entity.type
_entity.pdbx_description
1 polymer ?
#
loop_
_entity_poly.entity_id
_entity_poly.type
_entity_poly.pdbx_seq_one_letter_code
_entity_poly.pdbx_strand_id
1 'polypeptide(L)'
;MYNAPANATEEQKREMQQNKLNLQNTIQSNLMHTYNKNNPKITHFYNNIGYSDVPIWALFEILTIGDFGYLLSCLTYEVRDDISKRLSLNVSSDTDRQLIYKYIYTLKDLRNAVAHNSVVFDTRFRNIDPTNAMKQCLKLEIGLPYVNFKTIGDYVILICYYLKMLKQPKGEIKAFIREFERITDNYKKAVNKEVSAKVIHPDLQSRMQILKSYI
;
A
#
# COMPACT_ATOMS: atom_id res chain seq x y z
N MET A 1 19.70 8.98 8.61
CA MET A 1 19.66 7.53 8.80
C MET A 1 19.28 7.22 10.24
N TYR A 2 18.46 6.20 10.42
CA TYR A 2 17.92 5.81 11.71
C TYR A 2 19.02 5.37 12.68
N ASN A 3 19.19 6.08 13.77
CA ASN A 3 20.00 5.66 14.89
C ASN A 3 19.10 5.05 15.95
N ALA A 4 19.54 3.96 16.58
CA ALA A 4 18.78 3.32 17.63
C ALA A 4 18.53 4.32 18.78
N PRO A 5 17.30 4.32 19.38
CA PRO A 5 17.08 5.09 20.61
C PRO A 5 18.13 4.76 21.67
N ALA A 6 18.48 5.73 22.49
CA ALA A 6 19.51 5.56 23.52
C ALA A 6 19.19 4.41 24.51
N ASN A 7 17.92 4.07 24.67
CA ASN A 7 17.40 3.00 25.54
C ASN A 7 17.07 1.69 24.79
N ALA A 8 17.46 1.56 23.50
CA ALA A 8 17.23 0.34 22.76
C ALA A 8 18.06 -0.82 23.29
N THR A 9 17.47 -2.02 23.36
CA THR A 9 18.20 -3.25 23.71
C THR A 9 19.22 -3.62 22.63
N GLU A 10 20.22 -4.42 22.96
CA GLU A 10 21.23 -4.88 21.99
C GLU A 10 20.59 -5.67 20.84
N GLU A 11 19.54 -6.44 21.11
CA GLU A 11 18.78 -7.16 20.10
C GLU A 11 18.09 -6.19 19.13
N GLN A 12 17.43 -5.16 19.64
CA GLN A 12 16.82 -4.10 18.84
C GLN A 12 17.84 -3.37 17.98
N LYS A 13 19.00 -3.02 18.54
CA LYS A 13 20.11 -2.38 17.79
C LYS A 13 20.60 -3.27 16.65
N ARG A 14 20.75 -4.58 16.91
CA ARG A 14 21.17 -5.56 15.91
C ARG A 14 20.13 -5.71 14.79
N GLU A 15 18.86 -5.82 15.12
CA GLU A 15 17.77 -5.89 14.15
C GLU A 15 17.74 -4.63 13.26
N MET A 16 17.88 -3.46 13.87
CA MET A 16 17.92 -2.19 13.14
C MET A 16 19.12 -2.11 12.19
N GLN A 17 20.31 -2.54 12.65
CA GLN A 17 21.48 -2.59 11.79
C GLN A 17 21.29 -3.58 10.63
N GLN A 18 20.67 -4.72 10.88
CA GLN A 18 20.36 -5.69 9.83
C GLN A 18 19.37 -5.13 8.81
N ASN A 19 18.32 -4.45 9.27
CA ASN A 19 17.34 -3.79 8.39
C ASN A 19 18.02 -2.71 7.51
N LYS A 20 18.95 -1.95 8.07
CA LYS A 20 19.73 -0.95 7.32
C LYS A 20 20.58 -1.60 6.23
N LEU A 21 21.31 -2.67 6.55
CA LEU A 21 22.13 -3.40 5.59
C LEU A 21 21.27 -4.05 4.49
N ASN A 22 20.14 -4.63 4.86
CA ASN A 22 19.19 -5.19 3.89
C ASN A 22 18.63 -4.12 2.95
N LEU A 23 18.29 -2.93 3.47
CA LEU A 23 17.84 -1.82 2.64
C LEU A 23 18.93 -1.35 1.67
N GLN A 24 20.17 -1.23 2.13
CA GLN A 24 21.30 -0.89 1.27
C GLN A 24 21.48 -1.92 0.16
N ASN A 25 21.44 -3.22 0.47
CA ASN A 25 21.54 -4.29 -0.50
C ASN A 25 20.37 -4.24 -1.51
N THR A 26 19.15 -3.98 -1.05
CA THR A 26 17.96 -3.84 -1.92
C THR A 26 18.14 -2.69 -2.90
N ILE A 27 18.57 -1.53 -2.44
CA ILE A 27 18.83 -0.35 -3.29
C ILE A 27 19.92 -0.66 -4.30
N GLN A 28 21.06 -1.21 -3.88
CA GLN A 28 22.18 -1.54 -4.77
C GLN A 28 21.78 -2.58 -5.82
N SER A 29 21.01 -3.60 -5.43
CA SER A 29 20.52 -4.62 -6.37
C SER A 29 19.58 -4.03 -7.43
N ASN A 30 18.68 -3.11 -7.05
CA ASN A 30 17.80 -2.43 -8.00
C ASN A 30 18.59 -1.52 -8.96
N LEU A 31 19.57 -0.78 -8.44
CA LEU A 31 20.45 0.08 -9.26
C LEU A 31 21.25 -0.77 -10.26
N MET A 32 21.91 -1.83 -9.81
CA MET A 32 22.69 -2.74 -10.65
C MET A 32 21.82 -3.41 -11.72
N HIS A 33 20.65 -3.93 -11.33
CA HIS A 33 19.72 -4.55 -12.27
C HIS A 33 19.26 -3.56 -13.36
N THR A 34 18.95 -2.33 -12.97
CA THR A 34 18.50 -1.28 -13.89
C THR A 34 19.63 -0.81 -14.79
N TYR A 35 20.84 -0.67 -14.26
CA TYR A 35 22.04 -0.34 -15.03
C TYR A 35 22.38 -1.42 -16.06
N ASN A 36 22.37 -2.69 -15.66
CA ASN A 36 22.65 -3.82 -16.57
C ASN A 36 21.63 -3.96 -17.72
N LYS A 37 20.43 -3.43 -17.54
CA LYS A 37 19.41 -3.32 -18.60
C LYS A 37 19.59 -2.10 -19.50
N ASN A 38 20.66 -1.33 -19.35
CA ASN A 38 20.91 -0.08 -20.05
C ASN A 38 19.74 0.91 -19.95
N ASN A 39 19.04 0.92 -18.80
CA ASN A 39 17.91 1.82 -18.62
C ASN A 39 18.41 3.28 -18.46
N PRO A 40 18.01 4.21 -19.36
CA PRO A 40 18.52 5.59 -19.38
C PRO A 40 18.26 6.35 -18.07
N LYS A 41 17.24 5.95 -17.29
CA LYS A 41 16.94 6.55 -15.97
C LYS A 41 18.08 6.44 -14.97
N ILE A 42 18.94 5.43 -15.10
CA ILE A 42 20.06 5.18 -14.19
C ILE A 42 21.40 5.32 -14.90
N THR A 43 21.55 4.79 -16.11
CA THR A 43 22.83 4.84 -16.85
C THR A 43 23.30 6.28 -17.11
N HIS A 44 22.35 7.23 -17.26
CA HIS A 44 22.66 8.65 -17.42
C HIS A 44 23.54 9.20 -16.27
N PHE A 45 23.23 8.83 -15.02
CA PHE A 45 23.97 9.32 -13.85
C PHE A 45 25.39 8.73 -13.77
N TYR A 46 25.59 7.49 -14.18
CA TYR A 46 26.89 6.85 -14.14
C TYR A 46 27.77 7.21 -15.33
N ASN A 47 27.20 7.37 -16.52
CA ASN A 47 27.96 7.54 -17.76
C ASN A 47 28.28 9.03 -18.09
N ASN A 48 27.39 9.96 -17.76
CA ASN A 48 27.50 11.35 -18.25
C ASN A 48 28.01 12.35 -17.22
N ILE A 49 27.90 12.07 -15.95
CA ILE A 49 28.18 13.07 -14.88
C ILE A 49 29.41 12.71 -14.07
N GLY A 50 29.96 11.50 -14.23
CA GLY A 50 31.12 11.03 -13.45
C GLY A 50 30.83 10.89 -11.94
N TYR A 51 29.55 10.99 -11.53
CA TYR A 51 29.13 10.83 -10.15
C TYR A 51 28.63 9.41 -9.91
N SER A 52 29.05 8.85 -8.76
CA SER A 52 28.56 7.55 -8.30
C SER A 52 27.19 7.63 -7.61
N ASP A 53 26.62 8.81 -7.49
CA ASP A 53 25.42 9.04 -6.69
C ASP A 53 24.17 9.27 -7.55
N VAL A 54 23.20 8.39 -7.38
CA VAL A 54 21.90 8.51 -8.02
C VAL A 54 20.96 9.32 -7.12
N PRO A 55 20.32 10.38 -7.62
CA PRO A 55 19.38 11.16 -6.82
C PRO A 55 18.20 10.31 -6.32
N ILE A 56 17.70 10.63 -5.13
CA ILE A 56 16.62 9.85 -4.48
C ILE A 56 15.34 9.76 -5.34
N TRP A 57 15.02 10.80 -6.10
CA TRP A 57 13.86 10.78 -6.99
C TRP A 57 14.00 9.75 -8.12
N ALA A 58 15.21 9.58 -8.68
CA ALA A 58 15.47 8.57 -9.69
C ALA A 58 15.45 7.16 -9.09
N LEU A 59 15.86 7.01 -7.82
CA LEU A 59 15.70 5.76 -7.08
C LEU A 59 14.22 5.37 -6.96
N PHE A 60 13.31 6.29 -6.65
CA PHE A 60 11.87 6.01 -6.57
C PHE A 60 11.26 5.51 -7.88
N GLU A 61 11.83 5.87 -9.02
CA GLU A 61 11.35 5.39 -10.32
C GLU A 61 11.68 3.92 -10.61
N ILE A 62 12.64 3.34 -9.91
CA ILE A 62 13.12 1.97 -10.13
C ILE A 62 12.75 1.01 -9.00
N LEU A 63 12.37 1.50 -7.83
CA LEU A 63 11.92 0.65 -6.73
C LEU A 63 10.61 -0.05 -7.08
N THR A 64 10.52 -1.32 -6.72
CA THR A 64 9.23 -2.00 -6.72
C THR A 64 8.36 -1.45 -5.58
N ILE A 65 7.03 -1.67 -5.66
CA ILE A 65 6.11 -1.27 -4.57
C ILE A 65 6.47 -1.98 -3.25
N GLY A 66 7.05 -3.19 -3.32
CA GLY A 66 7.54 -3.91 -2.14
C GLY A 66 8.77 -3.27 -1.53
N ASP A 67 9.76 -2.92 -2.36
CA ASP A 67 10.99 -2.23 -1.92
C ASP A 67 10.66 -0.84 -1.35
N PHE A 68 9.71 -0.13 -1.96
CA PHE A 68 9.22 1.14 -1.45
C PHE A 68 8.56 0.98 -0.06
N GLY A 69 7.71 -0.04 0.12
CA GLY A 69 7.16 -0.37 1.44
C GLY A 69 8.24 -0.69 2.47
N TYR A 70 9.30 -1.42 2.06
CA TYR A 70 10.43 -1.73 2.93
C TYR A 70 11.22 -0.47 3.30
N LEU A 71 11.50 0.41 2.35
CA LEU A 71 12.12 1.70 2.61
C LEU A 71 11.32 2.50 3.64
N LEU A 72 9.99 2.58 3.48
CA LEU A 72 9.13 3.28 4.46
C LEU A 72 9.19 2.63 5.86
N SER A 73 9.27 1.31 5.94
CA SER A 73 9.40 0.61 7.23
C SER A 73 10.73 0.87 7.94
N CYS A 74 11.79 1.18 7.18
CA CYS A 74 13.12 1.52 7.69
C CYS A 74 13.28 3.00 8.06
N LEU A 75 12.29 3.86 7.81
CA LEU A 75 12.33 5.27 8.22
C LEU A 75 12.14 5.42 9.72
N THR A 76 12.66 6.51 10.29
CA THR A 76 12.45 6.83 11.70
C THR A 76 10.99 7.14 11.99
N TYR A 77 10.58 7.06 13.25
CA TYR A 77 9.23 7.44 13.68
C TYR A 77 8.88 8.86 13.23
N GLU A 78 9.79 9.82 13.43
CA GLU A 78 9.58 11.24 13.13
C GLU A 78 9.29 11.46 11.64
N VAL A 79 10.05 10.79 10.77
CA VAL A 79 9.86 10.88 9.32
C VAL A 79 8.53 10.23 8.91
N ARG A 80 8.20 9.07 9.48
CA ARG A 80 6.90 8.43 9.22
C ARG A 80 5.73 9.27 9.73
N ASP A 81 5.90 9.93 10.88
CA ASP A 81 4.90 10.84 11.45
C ASP A 81 4.67 12.07 10.54
N ASP A 82 5.75 12.69 10.06
CA ASP A 82 5.65 13.82 9.12
C ASP A 82 4.94 13.40 7.81
N ILE A 83 5.34 12.27 7.21
CA ILE A 83 4.68 11.75 6.01
C ILE A 83 3.20 11.45 6.28
N SER A 84 2.88 10.80 7.40
CA SER A 84 1.49 10.45 7.75
C SER A 84 0.63 11.70 7.92
N LYS A 85 1.15 12.75 8.56
CA LYS A 85 0.47 14.04 8.70
C LYS A 85 0.25 14.73 7.36
N ARG A 86 1.27 14.77 6.49
CA ARG A 86 1.16 15.38 5.15
C ARG A 86 0.15 14.66 4.26
N LEU A 87 0.04 13.35 4.39
CA LEU A 87 -0.97 12.53 3.73
C LEU A 87 -2.34 12.58 4.41
N SER A 88 -2.45 13.33 5.52
CA SER A 88 -3.69 13.39 6.32
C SER A 88 -4.20 12.00 6.76
N LEU A 89 -3.29 11.06 7.00
CA LEU A 89 -3.64 9.76 7.58
C LEU A 89 -4.09 9.94 9.03
N ASN A 90 -5.00 9.08 9.50
CA ASN A 90 -5.49 9.15 10.88
C ASN A 90 -4.39 8.76 11.88
N VAL A 91 -3.64 9.78 12.32
CA VAL A 91 -2.51 9.60 13.24
C VAL A 91 -2.94 9.20 14.66
N SER A 92 -4.19 9.43 15.03
CA SER A 92 -4.70 9.04 16.35
C SER A 92 -4.90 7.52 16.48
N SER A 93 -5.22 6.85 15.39
CA SER A 93 -5.36 5.39 15.31
C SER A 93 -4.06 4.66 14.97
N ASP A 94 -3.00 5.39 14.59
CA ASP A 94 -1.70 4.86 14.18
C ASP A 94 -0.59 5.40 15.09
N THR A 95 -0.58 4.95 16.33
CA THR A 95 0.34 5.45 17.38
C THR A 95 1.81 5.17 17.06
N ASP A 96 2.11 4.10 16.36
CA ASP A 96 3.46 3.66 15.98
C ASP A 96 3.86 4.07 14.54
N ARG A 97 2.98 4.77 13.83
CA ARG A 97 3.19 5.23 12.44
C ARG A 97 3.57 4.10 11.46
N GLN A 98 3.00 2.94 11.67
CA GLN A 98 3.26 1.78 10.82
C GLN A 98 2.22 1.60 9.70
N LEU A 99 1.06 2.24 9.78
CA LEU A 99 -0.01 2.05 8.79
C LEU A 99 0.43 2.46 7.39
N ILE A 100 1.29 3.48 7.26
CA ILE A 100 1.78 3.96 5.96
C ILE A 100 2.40 2.83 5.12
N TYR A 101 3.28 2.01 5.68
CA TYR A 101 3.89 0.92 4.94
C TYR A 101 3.05 -0.37 4.96
N LYS A 102 2.26 -0.62 6.00
CA LYS A 102 1.34 -1.76 6.06
C LYS A 102 0.27 -1.70 4.98
N TYR A 103 -0.29 -0.53 4.73
CA TYR A 103 -1.20 -0.32 3.60
C TYR A 103 -0.52 -0.58 2.25
N ILE A 104 0.72 -0.13 2.07
CA ILE A 104 1.49 -0.38 0.85
C ILE A 104 1.67 -1.89 0.62
N TYR A 105 2.02 -2.66 1.65
CA TYR A 105 2.14 -4.12 1.53
C TYR A 105 0.81 -4.79 1.18
N THR A 106 -0.29 -4.34 1.78
CA THR A 106 -1.62 -4.86 1.45
C THR A 106 -1.99 -4.57 -0.01
N LEU A 107 -1.71 -3.36 -0.50
CA LEU A 107 -1.93 -2.99 -1.90
C LEU A 107 -0.97 -3.70 -2.85
N LYS A 108 0.27 -3.95 -2.44
CA LYS A 108 1.25 -4.75 -3.20
C LYS A 108 0.72 -6.15 -3.50
N ASP A 109 0.15 -6.81 -2.51
CA ASP A 109 -0.38 -8.16 -2.68
C ASP A 109 -1.53 -8.17 -3.71
N LEU A 110 -2.47 -7.24 -3.62
CA LEU A 110 -3.52 -7.07 -4.62
C LEU A 110 -2.96 -6.75 -6.01
N ARG A 111 -2.05 -5.77 -6.11
CA ARG A 111 -1.43 -5.37 -7.38
C ARG A 111 -0.72 -6.55 -8.05
N ASN A 112 0.00 -7.35 -7.28
CA ASN A 112 0.69 -8.52 -7.81
C ASN A 112 -0.30 -9.58 -8.29
N ALA A 113 -1.38 -9.84 -7.53
CA ALA A 113 -2.44 -10.75 -7.96
C ALA A 113 -3.06 -10.31 -9.30
N VAL A 114 -3.39 -9.03 -9.44
CA VAL A 114 -3.93 -8.47 -10.69
C VAL A 114 -2.91 -8.58 -11.84
N ALA A 115 -1.64 -8.21 -11.59
CA ALA A 115 -0.58 -8.25 -12.62
C ALA A 115 -0.27 -9.67 -13.11
N HIS A 116 -0.46 -10.68 -12.27
CA HIS A 116 -0.25 -12.10 -12.62
C HIS A 116 -1.55 -12.83 -12.98
N ASN A 117 -2.64 -12.10 -13.19
CA ASN A 117 -3.96 -12.65 -13.53
C ASN A 117 -4.44 -13.74 -12.54
N SER A 118 -4.14 -13.53 -11.26
CA SER A 118 -4.54 -14.43 -10.18
C SER A 118 -5.99 -14.14 -9.74
N VAL A 119 -6.59 -15.11 -9.07
CA VAL A 119 -7.93 -14.94 -8.48
C VAL A 119 -7.90 -13.91 -7.36
N VAL A 120 -8.73 -12.87 -7.46
CA VAL A 120 -8.75 -11.77 -6.49
C VAL A 120 -10.01 -11.69 -5.63
N PHE A 121 -11.10 -12.35 -6.01
CA PHE A 121 -12.39 -12.19 -5.35
C PHE A 121 -12.44 -12.77 -3.93
N ASP A 122 -11.70 -13.85 -3.65
CA ASP A 122 -11.68 -14.54 -2.35
C ASP A 122 -10.46 -14.20 -1.47
N THR A 123 -9.68 -13.22 -1.90
CA THR A 123 -8.52 -12.67 -1.17
C THR A 123 -7.40 -13.66 -0.82
N ARG A 124 -7.36 -14.86 -1.44
CA ARG A 124 -6.27 -15.86 -1.26
C ARG A 124 -4.90 -15.37 -1.72
N PHE A 125 -4.84 -14.29 -2.46
CA PHE A 125 -3.60 -13.68 -2.93
C PHE A 125 -2.79 -12.99 -1.83
N ARG A 126 -3.39 -12.71 -0.68
CA ARG A 126 -2.67 -12.05 0.41
C ARG A 126 -1.73 -13.02 1.12
N ASN A 127 -0.52 -12.52 1.40
CA ASN A 127 0.48 -13.27 2.14
C ASN A 127 0.36 -13.07 3.64
N ILE A 128 -0.08 -11.88 4.08
CA ILE A 128 -0.21 -11.50 5.48
C ILE A 128 -1.60 -10.88 5.70
N ASP A 129 -2.26 -11.26 6.78
CA ASP A 129 -3.52 -10.65 7.17
C ASP A 129 -3.32 -9.18 7.56
N PRO A 130 -4.16 -8.26 7.05
CA PRO A 130 -4.16 -6.87 7.49
C PRO A 130 -4.39 -6.77 8.99
N THR A 131 -3.59 -5.92 9.65
CA THR A 131 -3.61 -5.79 11.11
C THR A 131 -4.93 -5.23 11.64
N ASN A 132 -5.25 -5.49 12.90
CA ASN A 132 -6.43 -4.90 13.53
C ASN A 132 -6.38 -3.38 13.54
N ALA A 133 -5.21 -2.76 13.68
CA ALA A 133 -5.04 -1.31 13.59
C ALA A 133 -5.48 -0.76 12.22
N MET A 134 -5.10 -1.43 11.11
CA MET A 134 -5.55 -1.07 9.76
C MET A 134 -7.07 -1.15 9.63
N LYS A 135 -7.66 -2.25 10.08
CA LYS A 135 -9.12 -2.49 10.02
C LYS A 135 -9.88 -1.42 10.81
N GLN A 136 -9.42 -1.12 12.03
CA GLN A 136 -10.04 -0.11 12.88
C GLN A 136 -9.87 1.31 12.33
N CYS A 137 -8.70 1.65 11.80
CA CYS A 137 -8.46 2.94 11.17
C CYS A 137 -9.44 3.20 10.02
N LEU A 138 -9.55 2.27 9.06
CA LEU A 138 -10.48 2.41 7.93
C LEU A 138 -11.94 2.45 8.40
N LYS A 139 -12.31 1.59 9.37
CA LYS A 139 -13.65 1.57 9.95
C LYS A 139 -14.02 2.92 10.54
N LEU A 140 -13.19 3.48 11.40
CA LEU A 140 -13.47 4.73 12.10
C LEU A 140 -13.43 5.94 11.16
N GLU A 141 -12.44 6.00 10.29
CA GLU A 141 -12.23 7.12 9.38
C GLU A 141 -13.36 7.27 8.36
N ILE A 142 -13.84 6.15 7.81
CA ILE A 142 -14.87 6.14 6.76
C ILE A 142 -16.27 6.03 7.35
N GLY A 143 -16.41 5.62 8.63
CA GLY A 143 -17.70 5.38 9.27
C GLY A 143 -18.33 4.04 8.86
N LEU A 144 -17.51 3.04 8.55
CA LEU A 144 -18.00 1.72 8.15
C LEU A 144 -18.42 0.87 9.36
N PRO A 145 -19.41 -0.04 9.20
CA PRO A 145 -19.80 -0.96 10.29
C PRO A 145 -18.67 -1.93 10.65
N TYR A 146 -17.92 -2.38 9.67
CA TYR A 146 -16.73 -3.24 9.84
C TYR A 146 -15.80 -3.17 8.63
N VAL A 147 -14.53 -3.60 8.84
CA VAL A 147 -13.52 -3.86 7.81
C VAL A 147 -12.78 -5.14 8.22
N ASN A 148 -12.72 -6.15 7.35
CA ASN A 148 -12.11 -7.45 7.68
C ASN A 148 -11.17 -8.00 6.61
N PHE A 149 -11.15 -7.43 5.41
CA PHE A 149 -10.37 -7.85 4.25
C PHE A 149 -10.64 -9.29 3.78
N LYS A 150 -11.83 -9.81 4.05
CA LYS A 150 -12.25 -11.14 3.57
C LYS A 150 -12.81 -11.13 2.15
N THR A 151 -13.09 -9.94 1.60
CA THR A 151 -13.60 -9.75 0.25
C THR A 151 -12.87 -8.63 -0.45
N ILE A 152 -12.92 -8.64 -1.77
CA ILE A 152 -12.32 -7.59 -2.61
C ILE A 152 -12.87 -6.19 -2.30
N GLY A 153 -14.09 -6.09 -1.77
CA GLY A 153 -14.72 -4.83 -1.38
C GLY A 153 -13.88 -4.01 -0.38
N ASP A 154 -13.21 -4.67 0.58
CA ASP A 154 -12.36 -3.98 1.55
C ASP A 154 -11.08 -3.41 0.90
N TYR A 155 -10.56 -4.08 -0.14
CA TYR A 155 -9.43 -3.56 -0.92
C TYR A 155 -9.84 -2.35 -1.77
N VAL A 156 -11.04 -2.35 -2.34
CA VAL A 156 -11.60 -1.18 -3.05
C VAL A 156 -11.75 0.00 -2.09
N ILE A 157 -12.22 -0.25 -0.88
CA ILE A 157 -12.29 0.76 0.19
C ILE A 157 -10.90 1.33 0.49
N LEU A 158 -9.89 0.48 0.66
CA LEU A 158 -8.51 0.90 0.90
C LEU A 158 -7.95 1.73 -0.26
N ILE A 159 -8.18 1.31 -1.52
CA ILE A 159 -7.76 2.07 -2.70
C ILE A 159 -8.39 3.46 -2.68
N CYS A 160 -9.71 3.56 -2.50
CA CYS A 160 -10.43 4.85 -2.47
C CYS A 160 -9.96 5.74 -1.32
N TYR A 161 -9.69 5.16 -0.15
CA TYR A 161 -9.11 5.86 0.98
C TYR A 161 -7.75 6.49 0.60
N TYR A 162 -6.84 5.72 -0.01
CA TYR A 162 -5.54 6.22 -0.46
C TYR A 162 -5.65 7.28 -1.55
N LEU A 163 -6.51 7.05 -2.55
CA LEU A 163 -6.73 8.04 -3.61
C LEU A 163 -7.19 9.40 -3.04
N LYS A 164 -8.06 9.38 -2.02
CA LYS A 164 -8.47 10.59 -1.31
C LYS A 164 -7.30 11.24 -0.57
N MET A 165 -6.48 10.45 0.16
CA MET A 165 -5.29 10.96 0.86
C MET A 165 -4.26 11.56 -0.10
N LEU A 166 -4.14 10.99 -1.30
CA LEU A 166 -3.30 11.51 -2.39
C LEU A 166 -3.96 12.68 -3.16
N LYS A 167 -5.10 13.20 -2.66
CA LYS A 167 -5.83 14.34 -3.25
C LYS A 167 -6.27 14.15 -4.70
N GLN A 168 -6.54 12.90 -5.09
CA GLN A 168 -7.14 12.63 -6.40
C GLN A 168 -8.53 13.26 -6.51
N PRO A 169 -8.94 13.71 -7.70
CA PRO A 169 -10.25 14.33 -7.91
C PRO A 169 -11.39 13.43 -7.45
N LYS A 170 -12.32 13.97 -6.66
CA LYS A 170 -13.49 13.22 -6.15
C LYS A 170 -14.30 12.55 -7.28
N GLY A 171 -14.39 13.20 -8.44
CA GLY A 171 -15.09 12.65 -9.60
C GLY A 171 -14.49 11.35 -10.10
N GLU A 172 -13.15 11.26 -10.14
CA GLU A 172 -12.42 10.06 -10.56
C GLU A 172 -12.59 8.92 -9.54
N ILE A 173 -12.47 9.21 -8.24
CA ILE A 173 -12.68 8.21 -7.20
C ILE A 173 -14.11 7.68 -7.25
N LYS A 174 -15.11 8.56 -7.41
CA LYS A 174 -16.52 8.14 -7.56
C LYS A 174 -16.77 7.37 -8.87
N ALA A 175 -16.06 7.69 -9.95
CA ALA A 175 -16.12 6.92 -11.19
C ALA A 175 -15.58 5.49 -11.00
N PHE A 176 -14.45 5.34 -10.31
CA PHE A 176 -13.91 4.03 -9.95
C PHE A 176 -14.89 3.20 -9.10
N ILE A 177 -15.52 3.81 -8.10
CA ILE A 177 -16.53 3.11 -7.28
C ILE A 177 -17.73 2.66 -8.15
N ARG A 178 -18.26 3.53 -9.03
CA ARG A 178 -19.37 3.18 -9.94
C ARG A 178 -19.02 2.03 -10.87
N GLU A 179 -17.79 2.02 -11.39
CA GLU A 179 -17.35 0.94 -12.28
C GLU A 179 -17.24 -0.40 -11.51
N PHE A 180 -16.73 -0.38 -10.29
CA PHE A 180 -16.70 -1.55 -9.43
C PHE A 180 -18.11 -2.07 -9.13
N GLU A 181 -19.07 -1.18 -8.81
CA GLU A 181 -20.48 -1.56 -8.61
C GLU A 181 -21.09 -2.17 -9.88
N ARG A 182 -20.84 -1.57 -11.05
CA ARG A 182 -21.31 -2.08 -12.33
C ARG A 182 -20.80 -3.51 -12.60
N ILE A 183 -19.50 -3.75 -12.36
CA ILE A 183 -18.89 -5.08 -12.55
C ILE A 183 -19.52 -6.09 -11.58
N THR A 184 -19.67 -5.73 -10.30
CA THR A 184 -20.25 -6.62 -9.29
C THR A 184 -21.72 -6.92 -9.56
N ASP A 185 -22.49 -5.97 -10.07
CA ASP A 185 -23.90 -6.18 -10.46
C ASP A 185 -24.01 -7.08 -11.70
N ASN A 186 -23.13 -6.92 -12.69
CA ASN A 186 -23.05 -7.82 -13.85
C ASN A 186 -22.69 -9.25 -13.40
N TYR A 187 -21.74 -9.40 -12.49
CA TYR A 187 -21.38 -10.69 -11.92
C TYR A 187 -22.59 -11.35 -11.23
N LYS A 188 -23.32 -10.61 -10.39
CA LYS A 188 -24.54 -11.11 -9.70
C LYS A 188 -25.62 -11.59 -10.67
N LYS A 189 -25.73 -10.97 -11.85
CA LYS A 189 -26.67 -11.38 -12.90
C LYS A 189 -26.20 -12.63 -13.66
N ALA A 190 -24.88 -12.83 -13.77
CA ALA A 190 -24.29 -13.93 -14.53
C ALA A 190 -24.19 -15.26 -13.75
N VAL A 191 -24.26 -15.23 -12.41
CA VAL A 191 -24.12 -16.40 -11.54
C VAL A 191 -25.34 -16.58 -10.63
N ASN A 192 -25.51 -17.78 -10.08
CA ASN A 192 -26.60 -18.00 -9.13
C ASN A 192 -26.37 -17.24 -7.80
N LYS A 193 -27.47 -17.04 -7.04
CA LYS A 193 -27.43 -16.24 -5.81
C LYS A 193 -26.49 -16.80 -4.74
N GLU A 194 -26.37 -18.12 -4.63
CA GLU A 194 -25.51 -18.77 -3.62
C GLU A 194 -24.03 -18.53 -3.92
N VAL A 195 -23.64 -18.64 -5.20
CA VAL A 195 -22.26 -18.37 -5.63
C VAL A 195 -21.95 -16.88 -5.48
N SER A 196 -22.86 -16.00 -5.91
CA SER A 196 -22.65 -14.56 -5.79
C SER A 196 -22.50 -14.10 -4.33
N ALA A 197 -23.26 -14.68 -3.40
CA ALA A 197 -23.18 -14.35 -1.97
C ALA A 197 -21.87 -14.78 -1.31
N LYS A 198 -21.20 -15.81 -1.84
CA LYS A 198 -19.87 -16.24 -1.37
C LYS A 198 -18.75 -15.29 -1.81
N VAL A 199 -18.93 -14.62 -2.95
CA VAL A 199 -17.92 -13.75 -3.55
C VAL A 199 -18.15 -12.27 -3.16
N ILE A 200 -19.43 -11.85 -3.21
CA ILE A 200 -19.83 -10.47 -2.95
C ILE A 200 -20.71 -10.47 -1.71
N HIS A 201 -20.20 -9.87 -0.64
CA HIS A 201 -20.99 -9.77 0.59
C HIS A 201 -22.29 -8.99 0.36
N PRO A 202 -23.44 -9.41 0.94
CA PRO A 202 -24.74 -8.77 0.71
C PRO A 202 -24.77 -7.27 1.04
N ASP A 203 -23.97 -6.81 2.00
CA ASP A 203 -23.90 -5.40 2.42
C ASP A 203 -22.95 -4.54 1.59
N LEU A 204 -22.33 -5.09 0.54
CA LEU A 204 -21.36 -4.34 -0.28
C LEU A 204 -21.96 -3.01 -0.77
N GLN A 205 -23.20 -3.02 -1.23
CA GLN A 205 -23.86 -1.84 -1.77
C GLN A 205 -24.01 -0.72 -0.71
N SER A 206 -24.45 -1.06 0.51
CA SER A 206 -24.55 -0.07 1.60
C SER A 206 -23.20 0.48 2.00
N ARG A 207 -22.16 -0.35 2.03
CA ARG A 207 -20.79 0.07 2.33
C ARG A 207 -20.21 0.98 1.24
N MET A 208 -20.52 0.72 -0.04
CA MET A 208 -20.13 1.62 -1.14
C MET A 208 -20.84 2.97 -1.08
N GLN A 209 -22.10 3.04 -0.60
CA GLN A 209 -22.78 4.31 -0.37
C GLN A 209 -22.11 5.13 0.76
N ILE A 210 -21.74 4.48 1.87
CA ILE A 210 -20.97 5.13 2.94
C ILE A 210 -19.63 5.66 2.38
N LEU A 211 -18.91 4.85 1.61
CA LEU A 211 -17.65 5.24 0.98
C LEU A 211 -17.82 6.45 0.05
N LYS A 212 -18.86 6.48 -0.79
CA LYS A 212 -19.17 7.63 -1.67
C LYS A 212 -19.48 8.91 -0.89
N SER A 213 -20.10 8.78 0.27
CA SER A 213 -20.39 9.92 1.15
C SER A 213 -19.12 10.42 1.84
N TYR A 214 -18.20 9.53 2.17
CA TYR A 214 -16.90 9.88 2.73
C TYR A 214 -15.99 10.60 1.71
N ILE A 215 -16.03 10.23 0.43
CA ILE A 215 -15.26 10.85 -0.66
C ILE A 215 -15.84 12.25 -0.99
#